data_ccfd94f38aff3b1774a556ab5a47e285
#
_entry.id   ccfd94f38aff3b1774a556ab5a47e285
#
_cell.length_a   1.000
_cell.length_b   1.000
_cell.length_c   1.000
_cell.angle_alpha   90.00
_cell.angle_beta   90.00
_cell.angle_gamma   90.00
#
_symmetry.space_group_name_H-M   'P 1'
#
loop_
_entity.id
_entity.type
_entity.pdbx_description
1 polymer ?
#
loop_
_entity_poly.entity_id
_entity_poly.type
_entity_poly.pdbx_seq_one_letter_code
_entity_poly.pdbx_strand_id
1 'polypeptide(L)'
;MLSQSSISPKFRGLLIRVLQVSLILVLVGAGWLIYRQLPDGTADVSSNQGTATLQIFIRQTPETVGPALDVAVSLYPVDIVAVRHEFFTEQRPGQRFEDFLKERMKGRSPINARLDKQGEGAVTLAPGSWWLHATLSGDEQLEWRLPVTVTGSKQVIELTPKNAYTRSKTF
;
A
#
# COMPACT_ATOMS: atom_id res chain seq x y z
N MET A 1 23.36 61.28 18.56
CA MET A 1 23.12 60.75 19.91
C MET A 1 21.95 59.79 19.82
N LEU A 2 22.23 58.49 19.73
CA LEU A 2 21.19 57.46 19.74
C LEU A 2 21.01 56.98 21.16
N SER A 3 19.82 57.24 21.71
CA SER A 3 19.43 56.85 23.07
C SER A 3 19.27 55.30 23.11
N GLN A 4 20.20 54.59 23.74
CA GLN A 4 20.06 53.18 24.05
C GLN A 4 19.06 53.03 25.21
N SER A 5 17.83 52.65 24.89
CA SER A 5 16.86 52.25 25.91
C SER A 5 17.24 50.86 26.43
N SER A 6 17.83 50.81 27.62
CA SER A 6 18.17 49.59 28.34
C SER A 6 16.89 48.86 28.80
N ILE A 7 16.52 47.81 28.09
CA ILE A 7 15.42 46.94 28.49
C ILE A 7 15.78 46.20 29.78
N SER A 8 14.98 46.39 30.83
CA SER A 8 15.13 45.78 32.15
C SER A 8 15.31 44.25 32.07
N PRO A 9 16.24 43.63 32.84
CA PRO A 9 16.51 42.19 32.80
C PRO A 9 15.29 41.34 33.13
N LYS A 10 14.34 41.83 33.90
CA LYS A 10 13.07 41.17 34.19
C LYS A 10 12.17 41.06 32.94
N PHE A 11 12.21 42.05 32.07
CA PHE A 11 11.45 42.06 30.81
C PHE A 11 12.01 41.06 29.79
N ARG A 12 13.32 40.85 29.74
CA ARG A 12 13.96 39.82 28.89
C ARG A 12 13.55 38.41 29.29
N GLY A 13 13.49 38.11 30.61
CA GLY A 13 13.06 36.79 31.07
C GLY A 13 11.60 36.48 30.76
N LEU A 14 10.72 37.48 30.86
CA LEU A 14 9.31 37.35 30.51
C LEU A 14 9.16 37.09 28.98
N LEU A 15 9.88 37.84 28.18
CA LEU A 15 9.83 37.76 26.71
C LEU A 15 10.31 36.39 26.19
N ILE A 16 11.35 35.82 26.78
CA ILE A 16 11.87 34.49 26.48
C ILE A 16 10.83 33.42 26.84
N ARG A 17 10.15 33.51 27.97
CA ARG A 17 9.10 32.54 28.36
C ARG A 17 7.89 32.62 27.44
N VAL A 18 7.46 33.81 27.04
CA VAL A 18 6.36 33.99 26.07
C VAL A 18 6.72 33.40 24.73
N LEU A 19 7.95 33.60 24.26
CA LEU A 19 8.44 33.04 23.01
C LEU A 19 8.48 31.49 23.04
N GLN A 20 8.93 30.90 24.16
CA GLN A 20 8.95 29.45 24.34
C GLN A 20 7.55 28.86 24.35
N VAL A 21 6.59 29.45 25.03
CA VAL A 21 5.20 28.99 25.05
C VAL A 21 4.57 29.11 23.68
N SER A 22 4.81 30.20 22.95
CA SER A 22 4.33 30.39 21.58
C SER A 22 4.90 29.33 20.64
N LEU A 23 6.19 29.01 20.75
CA LEU A 23 6.83 27.99 19.92
C LEU A 23 6.21 26.59 20.15
N ILE A 24 5.95 26.23 21.41
CA ILE A 24 5.31 24.97 21.78
C ILE A 24 3.89 24.88 21.20
N LEU A 25 3.11 25.98 21.31
CA LEU A 25 1.77 26.03 20.75
C LEU A 25 1.77 25.87 19.23
N VAL A 26 2.72 26.46 18.52
CA VAL A 26 2.87 26.32 17.06
C VAL A 26 3.23 24.87 16.70
N LEU A 27 4.15 24.24 17.44
CA LEU A 27 4.54 22.84 17.18
C LEU A 27 3.38 21.87 17.44
N VAL A 28 2.63 22.06 18.52
CA VAL A 28 1.45 21.24 18.83
C VAL A 28 0.36 21.45 17.75
N GLY A 29 0.12 22.70 17.33
CA GLY A 29 -0.83 23.02 16.27
C GLY A 29 -0.44 22.42 14.92
N ALA A 30 0.83 22.52 14.56
CA ALA A 30 1.34 21.91 13.32
C ALA A 30 1.27 20.39 13.36
N GLY A 31 1.65 19.77 14.50
CA GLY A 31 1.52 18.32 14.70
C GLY A 31 0.07 17.84 14.61
N TRP A 32 -0.87 18.60 15.18
CA TRP A 32 -2.30 18.30 15.08
C TRP A 32 -2.83 18.42 13.66
N LEU A 33 -2.37 19.43 12.90
CA LEU A 33 -2.75 19.61 11.49
C LEU A 33 -2.24 18.47 10.61
N ILE A 34 -0.98 18.06 10.83
CA ILE A 34 -0.38 16.91 10.12
C ILE A 34 -1.13 15.62 10.49
N TYR A 35 -1.41 15.41 11.79
CA TYR A 35 -2.16 14.25 12.26
C TYR A 35 -3.56 14.18 11.63
N ARG A 36 -4.23 15.32 11.47
CA ARG A 36 -5.56 15.39 10.86
C ARG A 36 -5.54 15.23 9.34
N GLN A 37 -4.38 15.41 8.70
CA GLN A 37 -4.19 15.18 7.27
C GLN A 37 -3.62 13.79 6.95
N LEU A 38 -3.17 13.04 7.97
CA LEU A 38 -2.88 11.63 7.74
C LEU A 38 -4.21 10.95 7.37
N PRO A 39 -4.28 10.27 6.21
CA PRO A 39 -5.43 9.44 5.91
C PRO A 39 -5.51 8.40 7.02
N ASP A 40 -6.59 8.47 7.81
CA ASP A 40 -6.89 7.44 8.80
C ASP A 40 -6.85 6.09 8.06
N GLY A 41 -5.88 5.24 8.43
CA GLY A 41 -5.77 3.89 7.87
C GLY A 41 -6.95 2.98 8.22
N THR A 42 -7.95 3.54 8.87
CA THR A 42 -9.30 3.00 9.04
C THR A 42 -10.24 3.79 8.14
N ALA A 43 -10.16 3.55 6.81
CA ALA A 43 -11.26 3.92 5.94
C ALA A 43 -12.48 3.15 6.45
N ASP A 44 -13.34 3.85 7.17
CA ASP A 44 -14.69 3.38 7.46
C ASP A 44 -15.33 2.97 6.14
N VAL A 45 -15.55 1.66 6.00
CA VAL A 45 -16.26 1.05 4.88
C VAL A 45 -17.74 1.34 5.05
N SER A 46 -18.13 2.61 5.07
CA SER A 46 -19.54 2.99 5.07
C SER A 46 -19.93 3.60 3.72
N SER A 47 -20.52 2.74 2.91
CA SER A 47 -21.68 3.02 2.04
C SER A 47 -21.64 4.24 1.11
N ASN A 48 -20.62 4.42 0.29
CA ASN A 48 -20.73 5.03 -1.05
C ASN A 48 -19.42 4.86 -1.85
N GLN A 49 -18.71 3.77 -1.64
CA GLN A 49 -17.47 3.48 -2.35
C GLN A 49 -17.84 3.06 -3.78
N GLY A 50 -17.68 3.99 -4.70
CA GLY A 50 -17.66 3.66 -6.11
C GLY A 50 -16.69 2.50 -6.35
N THR A 51 -17.06 1.56 -7.20
CA THR A 51 -16.17 0.49 -7.63
C THR A 51 -15.18 1.04 -8.65
N ALA A 52 -13.93 0.60 -8.54
CA ALA A 52 -12.88 0.94 -9.49
C ALA A 52 -12.56 -0.29 -10.36
N THR A 53 -12.27 -0.05 -11.62
CA THR A 53 -11.80 -1.11 -12.53
C THR A 53 -10.28 -1.08 -12.61
N LEU A 54 -9.64 -2.16 -12.18
CA LEU A 54 -8.22 -2.40 -12.33
C LEU A 54 -8.01 -3.24 -13.60
N GLN A 55 -7.35 -2.68 -14.60
CA GLN A 55 -6.88 -3.40 -15.78
C GLN A 55 -5.45 -3.89 -15.53
N ILE A 56 -5.21 -5.16 -15.81
CA ILE A 56 -3.92 -5.80 -15.60
C ILE A 56 -3.51 -6.39 -16.96
N PHE A 57 -2.28 -6.13 -17.38
CA PHE A 57 -1.75 -6.74 -18.59
C PHE A 57 -0.28 -7.14 -18.40
N ILE A 58 0.10 -8.21 -19.07
CA ILE A 58 1.49 -8.68 -19.15
C ILE A 58 2.08 -8.20 -20.46
N ARG A 59 3.17 -7.43 -20.39
CA ARG A 59 3.92 -7.11 -21.59
C ARG A 59 4.70 -8.33 -22.04
N GLN A 60 4.25 -8.95 -23.12
CA GLN A 60 4.99 -10.02 -23.78
C GLN A 60 6.20 -9.43 -24.50
N THR A 61 7.37 -9.99 -24.25
CA THR A 61 8.53 -9.76 -25.09
C THR A 61 8.46 -10.76 -26.26
N PRO A 62 8.97 -10.44 -27.47
CA PRO A 62 8.95 -11.36 -28.61
C PRO A 62 9.55 -12.75 -28.33
N GLU A 63 10.42 -12.85 -27.33
CA GLU A 63 11.02 -14.10 -26.86
C GLU A 63 10.08 -14.93 -25.96
N THR A 64 8.97 -14.36 -25.50
CA THR A 64 7.99 -15.01 -24.59
C THR A 64 6.70 -15.42 -25.32
N VAL A 65 6.71 -15.47 -26.65
CA VAL A 65 5.57 -15.98 -27.44
C VAL A 65 5.51 -17.50 -27.27
N GLY A 66 5.07 -17.92 -26.08
CA GLY A 66 4.81 -19.30 -25.70
C GLY A 66 3.32 -19.65 -25.86
N PRO A 67 2.93 -20.85 -25.42
CA PRO A 67 1.53 -21.26 -25.42
C PRO A 67 0.66 -20.25 -24.68
N ALA A 68 -0.61 -20.18 -25.07
CA ALA A 68 -1.60 -19.23 -24.54
C ALA A 68 -1.44 -18.99 -23.03
N LEU A 69 -1.23 -17.73 -22.66
CA LEU A 69 -1.06 -17.34 -21.26
C LEU A 69 -2.32 -17.69 -20.48
N ASP A 70 -2.17 -18.38 -19.38
CA ASP A 70 -3.21 -18.62 -18.39
C ASP A 70 -2.65 -18.24 -17.02
N VAL A 71 -2.77 -16.96 -16.68
CA VAL A 71 -2.18 -16.39 -15.48
C VAL A 71 -3.27 -16.08 -14.47
N ALA A 72 -3.22 -16.78 -13.35
CA ALA A 72 -4.04 -16.44 -12.20
C ALA A 72 -3.46 -15.24 -11.47
N VAL A 73 -4.29 -14.25 -11.20
CA VAL A 73 -3.96 -13.05 -10.44
C VAL A 73 -4.83 -13.01 -9.19
N SER A 74 -4.21 -12.86 -8.05
CA SER A 74 -4.88 -12.70 -6.77
C SER A 74 -4.58 -11.32 -6.20
N LEU A 75 -5.62 -10.63 -5.76
CA LEU A 75 -5.54 -9.31 -5.11
C LEU A 75 -5.94 -9.47 -3.65
N TYR A 76 -5.02 -9.17 -2.76
CA TYR A 76 -5.22 -9.25 -1.32
C TYR A 76 -5.34 -7.84 -0.73
N PRO A 77 -6.24 -7.61 0.23
CA PRO A 77 -6.33 -6.32 0.92
C PRO A 77 -5.20 -6.09 1.93
N VAL A 78 -4.27 -7.03 2.04
CA VAL A 78 -3.09 -7.01 2.93
C VAL A 78 -1.90 -7.62 2.21
N ASP A 79 -0.69 -7.28 2.67
CA ASP A 79 0.53 -7.97 2.21
C ASP A 79 0.57 -9.40 2.77
N ILE A 80 0.20 -10.37 1.94
CA ILE A 80 0.15 -11.79 2.33
C ILE A 80 1.52 -12.34 2.76
N VAL A 81 2.61 -11.78 2.22
CA VAL A 81 3.96 -12.23 2.57
C VAL A 81 4.33 -11.72 3.95
N ALA A 82 4.06 -10.45 4.24
CA ALA A 82 4.27 -9.88 5.56
C ALA A 82 3.39 -10.58 6.61
N VAL A 83 2.12 -10.82 6.30
CA VAL A 83 1.19 -11.55 7.19
C VAL A 83 1.67 -12.98 7.45
N ARG A 84 2.18 -13.67 6.42
CA ARG A 84 2.76 -15.01 6.60
C ARG A 84 3.99 -14.98 7.49
N HIS A 85 4.88 -14.03 7.28
CA HIS A 85 6.07 -13.87 8.11
C HIS A 85 5.69 -13.58 9.57
N GLU A 86 4.74 -12.70 9.80
CA GLU A 86 4.20 -12.38 11.11
C GLU A 86 3.64 -13.61 11.80
N PHE A 87 2.82 -14.42 11.11
CA PHE A 87 2.23 -15.65 11.64
C PHE A 87 3.29 -16.62 12.17
N PHE A 88 4.35 -16.86 11.38
CA PHE A 88 5.42 -17.77 11.79
C PHE A 88 6.33 -17.18 12.88
N THR A 89 6.48 -15.86 12.93
CA THR A 89 7.31 -15.21 13.96
C THR A 89 6.60 -15.16 15.30
N GLU A 90 5.30 -14.93 15.32
CA GLU A 90 4.51 -14.85 16.56
C GLU A 90 4.24 -16.22 17.19
N GLN A 91 4.53 -17.31 16.49
CA GLN A 91 4.38 -18.69 17.00
C GLN A 91 3.05 -18.92 17.76
N ARG A 92 1.92 -18.62 17.14
CA ARG A 92 0.60 -18.78 17.76
C ARG A 92 0.15 -20.24 17.76
N PRO A 93 0.29 -20.97 18.88
CA PRO A 93 -0.07 -22.39 18.93
C PRO A 93 -1.58 -22.57 18.75
N GLY A 94 -1.94 -23.50 17.88
CA GLY A 94 -3.35 -23.86 17.64
C GLY A 94 -4.12 -22.96 16.67
N GLN A 95 -3.56 -21.85 16.22
CA GLN A 95 -4.19 -21.01 15.19
C GLN A 95 -3.75 -21.46 13.78
N ARG A 96 -4.70 -21.59 12.86
CA ARG A 96 -4.40 -21.86 11.45
C ARG A 96 -4.05 -20.57 10.73
N PHE A 97 -3.18 -20.64 9.71
CA PHE A 97 -2.80 -19.48 8.92
C PHE A 97 -4.00 -18.80 8.24
N GLU A 98 -4.96 -19.59 7.74
CA GLU A 98 -6.16 -19.08 7.09
C GLU A 98 -7.01 -18.20 8.03
N ASP A 99 -7.13 -18.62 9.29
CA ASP A 99 -7.89 -17.86 10.31
C ASP A 99 -7.18 -16.56 10.67
N PHE A 100 -5.85 -16.63 10.81
CA PHE A 100 -5.01 -15.45 11.03
C PHE A 100 -5.08 -14.47 9.87
N LEU A 101 -4.97 -14.96 8.62
CA LEU A 101 -5.08 -14.14 7.43
C LEU A 101 -6.46 -13.46 7.34
N LYS A 102 -7.53 -14.19 7.63
CA LYS A 102 -8.90 -13.66 7.65
C LYS A 102 -9.05 -12.52 8.66
N GLU A 103 -8.47 -12.67 9.85
CA GLU A 103 -8.42 -11.63 10.88
C GLU A 103 -7.70 -10.38 10.37
N ARG A 104 -6.52 -10.54 9.73
CA ARG A 104 -5.75 -9.43 9.17
C ARG A 104 -6.44 -8.73 8.02
N MET A 105 -7.24 -9.43 7.23
CA MET A 105 -8.04 -8.86 6.14
C MET A 105 -9.24 -8.04 6.63
N LYS A 106 -9.57 -8.07 7.93
CA LYS A 106 -10.64 -7.26 8.54
C LYS A 106 -11.97 -7.37 7.80
N GLY A 107 -12.39 -8.58 7.47
CA GLY A 107 -13.65 -8.85 6.77
C GLY A 107 -13.64 -8.59 5.26
N ARG A 108 -12.55 -8.07 4.69
CA ARG A 108 -12.37 -8.01 3.24
C ARG A 108 -11.95 -9.38 2.72
N SER A 109 -12.36 -9.72 1.51
CA SER A 109 -11.99 -10.99 0.87
C SER A 109 -10.95 -10.76 -0.23
N PRO A 110 -10.07 -11.73 -0.50
CA PRO A 110 -9.22 -11.68 -1.67
C PRO A 110 -10.08 -11.75 -2.93
N ILE A 111 -9.63 -11.09 -3.98
CA ILE A 111 -10.28 -11.07 -5.29
C ILE A 111 -9.37 -11.81 -6.26
N ASN A 112 -9.92 -12.80 -6.95
CA ASN A 112 -9.19 -13.55 -7.96
C ASN A 112 -9.64 -13.13 -9.36
N ALA A 113 -8.67 -12.95 -10.23
CA ALA A 113 -8.86 -12.67 -11.63
C ALA A 113 -8.00 -13.64 -12.45
N ARG A 114 -8.29 -13.76 -13.73
CA ARG A 114 -7.50 -14.54 -14.68
C ARG A 114 -7.25 -13.66 -15.90
N LEU A 115 -6.01 -13.66 -16.36
CA LEU A 115 -5.66 -12.98 -17.59
C LEU A 115 -6.02 -13.91 -18.76
N ASP A 116 -6.43 -13.29 -19.84
CA ASP A 116 -6.76 -14.02 -21.07
C ASP A 116 -5.50 -14.48 -21.83
N LYS A 117 -5.70 -15.07 -23.00
CA LYS A 117 -4.61 -15.56 -23.85
C LYS A 117 -3.70 -14.45 -24.35
N GLN A 118 -4.15 -13.22 -24.37
CA GLN A 118 -3.40 -12.01 -24.72
C GLN A 118 -2.63 -11.47 -23.54
N GLY A 119 -2.86 -12.01 -22.33
CA GLY A 119 -2.26 -11.53 -21.09
C GLY A 119 -2.96 -10.31 -20.51
N GLU A 120 -4.24 -10.11 -20.87
CA GLU A 120 -5.04 -8.99 -20.37
C GLU A 120 -6.15 -9.47 -19.45
N GLY A 121 -6.48 -8.66 -18.48
CA GLY A 121 -7.58 -8.92 -17.56
C GLY A 121 -8.08 -7.64 -16.89
N ALA A 122 -9.31 -7.69 -16.44
CA ALA A 122 -9.90 -6.60 -15.68
C ALA A 122 -10.61 -7.14 -14.45
N VAL A 123 -10.51 -6.40 -13.35
CA VAL A 123 -11.16 -6.75 -12.10
C VAL A 123 -11.75 -5.49 -11.46
N THR A 124 -12.94 -5.65 -10.90
CA THR A 124 -13.61 -4.58 -10.16
C THR A 124 -13.36 -4.74 -8.67
N LEU A 125 -12.88 -3.69 -8.05
CA LEU A 125 -12.55 -3.69 -6.62
C LEU A 125 -12.86 -2.33 -5.96
N ALA A 126 -12.96 -2.34 -4.64
CA ALA A 126 -13.11 -1.12 -3.88
C ALA A 126 -11.80 -0.29 -3.92
N PRO A 127 -11.87 1.04 -3.94
CA PRO A 127 -10.72 1.89 -3.76
C PRO A 127 -9.95 1.56 -2.47
N GLY A 128 -8.64 1.81 -2.49
CA GLY A 128 -7.78 1.53 -1.35
C GLY A 128 -6.51 0.78 -1.71
N SER A 129 -5.80 0.30 -0.69
CA SER A 129 -4.55 -0.44 -0.85
C SER A 129 -4.82 -1.93 -1.03
N TRP A 130 -4.17 -2.50 -2.04
CA TRP A 130 -4.23 -3.90 -2.41
C TRP A 130 -2.83 -4.43 -2.68
N TRP A 131 -2.66 -5.73 -2.61
CA TRP A 131 -1.45 -6.44 -3.00
C TRP A 131 -1.79 -7.40 -4.13
N LEU A 132 -1.18 -7.18 -5.28
CA LEU A 132 -1.29 -8.05 -6.43
C LEU A 132 -0.25 -9.17 -6.33
N HIS A 133 -0.70 -10.39 -6.46
CA HIS A 133 0.12 -11.58 -6.57
C HIS A 133 -0.23 -12.31 -7.85
N ALA A 134 0.75 -12.57 -8.70
CA ALA A 134 0.58 -13.32 -9.94
C ALA A 134 1.82 -14.18 -10.19
N THR A 135 1.62 -15.32 -10.83
CA THR A 135 2.70 -16.23 -11.23
C THR A 135 2.50 -16.64 -12.67
N LEU A 136 3.53 -16.47 -13.48
CA LEU A 136 3.62 -16.99 -14.84
C LEU A 136 4.64 -18.12 -14.85
N SER A 137 4.23 -19.29 -15.30
CA SER A 137 5.07 -20.46 -15.50
C SER A 137 5.30 -20.67 -17.01
N GLY A 138 6.55 -20.83 -17.38
CA GLY A 138 6.98 -21.07 -18.77
C GLY A 138 8.46 -21.43 -18.77
N ASP A 139 9.20 -21.01 -19.80
CA ASP A 139 10.66 -21.17 -19.85
C ASP A 139 11.36 -20.42 -18.69
N GLU A 140 10.73 -19.36 -18.24
CA GLU A 140 11.06 -18.65 -17.01
C GLU A 140 9.83 -18.62 -16.11
N GLN A 141 10.05 -18.84 -14.83
CA GLN A 141 9.04 -18.60 -13.82
C GLN A 141 9.16 -17.17 -13.33
N LEU A 142 8.11 -16.39 -13.53
CA LEU A 142 7.98 -15.03 -13.04
C LEU A 142 6.93 -14.95 -11.95
N GLU A 143 7.28 -14.30 -10.87
CA GLU A 143 6.35 -14.03 -9.78
C GLU A 143 6.29 -12.53 -9.53
N TRP A 144 5.10 -11.98 -9.49
CA TRP A 144 4.85 -10.59 -9.13
C TRP A 144 4.20 -10.48 -7.77
N ARG A 145 4.69 -9.54 -6.97
CA ARG A 145 4.15 -9.14 -5.66
C ARG A 145 4.21 -7.62 -5.60
N LEU A 146 3.13 -6.98 -6.03
CA LEU A 146 3.11 -5.53 -6.24
C LEU A 146 2.09 -4.87 -5.30
N PRO A 147 2.48 -3.82 -4.57
CA PRO A 147 1.52 -2.98 -3.89
C PRO A 147 0.76 -2.14 -4.92
N VAL A 148 -0.55 -2.07 -4.78
CA VAL A 148 -1.46 -1.39 -5.69
C VAL A 148 -2.36 -0.48 -4.89
N THR A 149 -2.25 0.83 -5.09
CA THR A 149 -3.18 1.78 -4.50
C THR A 149 -4.21 2.17 -5.55
N VAL A 150 -5.43 1.70 -5.35
CA VAL A 150 -6.55 1.97 -6.26
C VAL A 150 -7.20 3.29 -5.88
N THR A 151 -7.05 4.27 -6.77
CA THR A 151 -7.65 5.60 -6.66
C THR A 151 -8.43 5.93 -7.92
N GLY A 152 -9.63 6.47 -7.76
CA GLY A 152 -10.49 6.80 -8.91
C GLY A 152 -11.24 5.61 -9.49
N SER A 153 -11.77 5.77 -10.71
CA SER A 153 -12.67 4.80 -11.34
C SER A 153 -11.96 3.76 -12.20
N LYS A 154 -10.76 4.06 -12.68
CA LYS A 154 -9.98 3.17 -13.55
C LYS A 154 -8.49 3.31 -13.28
N GLN A 155 -7.81 2.17 -13.20
CA GLN A 155 -6.35 2.08 -13.07
C GLN A 155 -5.81 0.96 -13.93
N VAL A 156 -4.57 1.10 -14.38
CA VAL A 156 -3.88 0.12 -15.24
C VAL A 156 -2.58 -0.30 -14.58
N ILE A 157 -2.31 -1.60 -14.58
CA ILE A 157 -1.06 -2.19 -14.09
C ILE A 157 -0.45 -3.03 -15.19
N GLU A 158 0.82 -2.79 -15.45
CA GLU A 158 1.64 -3.56 -16.37
C GLU A 158 2.56 -4.49 -15.57
N LEU A 159 2.47 -5.79 -15.86
CA LEU A 159 3.35 -6.82 -15.34
C LEU A 159 4.48 -7.07 -16.34
N THR A 160 5.71 -6.81 -15.93
CA THR A 160 6.91 -6.96 -16.76
C THR A 160 7.95 -7.81 -16.05
N PRO A 161 8.91 -8.43 -16.75
CA PRO A 161 10.03 -9.10 -16.10
C PRO A 161 10.86 -8.17 -15.22
N LYS A 162 10.82 -6.83 -15.48
CA LYS A 162 11.57 -5.83 -14.70
C LYS A 162 10.96 -5.54 -13.33
N ASN A 163 9.63 -5.65 -13.21
CA ASN A 163 8.94 -5.43 -11.94
C ASN A 163 8.51 -6.75 -11.26
N ALA A 164 8.99 -7.89 -11.78
CA ALA A 164 8.82 -9.18 -11.12
C ALA A 164 9.64 -9.22 -9.83
N TYR A 165 9.03 -9.80 -8.78
CA TYR A 165 9.67 -10.04 -7.49
C TYR A 165 10.74 -11.13 -7.58
N THR A 166 10.41 -12.21 -8.29
CA THR A 166 11.32 -13.34 -8.53
C THR A 166 11.30 -13.69 -9.99
N ARG A 167 12.49 -14.01 -10.52
CA ARG A 167 12.70 -14.54 -11.86
C ARG A 167 13.63 -15.73 -11.77
N SER A 168 13.16 -16.90 -12.12
CA SER A 168 13.98 -18.13 -12.14
C SER A 168 13.81 -18.85 -13.47
N LYS A 169 14.91 -19.37 -14.01
CA LYS A 169 14.86 -20.23 -15.20
C LYS A 169 14.37 -21.61 -14.79
N THR A 170 13.44 -22.18 -15.55
CA THR A 170 13.05 -23.57 -15.43
C THR A 170 14.07 -24.41 -16.22
N PHE A 171 14.74 -25.34 -15.55
CA PHE A 171 15.72 -26.27 -16.17
C PHE A 171 15.01 -27.56 -16.57
#